data_36fbe8293349ae4839fc611b41aa8d8a
#
_entry.id   36fbe8293349ae4839fc611b41aa8d8a
#
_cell.length_a   1.000
_cell.length_b   1.000
_cell.length_c   1.000
_cell.angle_alpha   90.00
_cell.angle_beta   90.00
_cell.angle_gamma   90.00
#
_symmetry.space_group_name_H-M   'P 1'
#
loop_
_entity.id
_entity.type
_entity.pdbx_description
1 polymer ?
#
loop_
_entity_poly.entity_id
_entity_poly.type
_entity_poly.pdbx_seq_one_letter_code
_entity_poly.pdbx_strand_id
1 'polypeptide(L)'
;MPKIKLILTLFLLFPALFLSAQTESFRTVVDGVLSISTENTQGSSVNIGINNAVIVNINTNPRFLRGIELEITAPQSWLQYQNSLVMMIYNNLSLQSALGVTDLTAYRTAFEPLPSRLRIVYHIPVRSDHGLRTTTSITVPTGVIQPAGFPIMFRLMQITKGLPDAFEQMTFNLTARPILSDEGAVKLTPRYPPQLRNRPFIVLINDTVINNINEEIILKEGEHHLVILSDDYRNESRRFIVERGRVVELILDLQDPSPVIIFEGPQNSRVFLNNNPIQLTREPITVEPGSYEVRFQIGDYTIIRQLNVQRGKTYRVSLAVDLTIFEED
;
A
#
# COMPACT_ATOMS: atom_id res chain seq x y z
N MET A 1 -35.36 72.34 0.33
CA MET A 1 -34.00 72.05 -0.18
C MET A 1 -33.33 71.05 0.78
N PRO A 2 -33.20 69.75 0.38
CA PRO A 2 -32.49 68.79 1.25
C PRO A 2 -30.99 68.78 0.94
N LYS A 3 -30.20 68.80 2.00
CA LYS A 3 -28.72 68.74 1.96
C LYS A 3 -28.28 67.29 1.69
N ILE A 4 -27.66 67.06 0.53
CA ILE A 4 -27.00 65.79 0.20
C ILE A 4 -25.72 65.68 0.98
N LYS A 5 -25.66 64.73 1.92
CA LYS A 5 -24.40 64.33 2.59
C LYS A 5 -23.67 63.35 1.67
N LEU A 6 -22.55 63.81 1.10
CA LEU A 6 -21.61 62.99 0.34
C LEU A 6 -20.81 62.13 1.35
N ILE A 7 -21.13 60.82 1.43
CA ILE A 7 -20.33 59.84 2.19
C ILE A 7 -19.21 59.38 1.26
N LEU A 8 -18.00 59.88 1.56
CA LEU A 8 -16.77 59.45 0.91
C LEU A 8 -16.35 58.10 1.51
N THR A 9 -16.69 57.00 0.88
CA THR A 9 -16.24 55.66 1.28
C THR A 9 -14.79 55.48 0.82
N LEU A 10 -13.85 55.66 1.75
CA LEU A 10 -12.44 55.37 1.51
C LEU A 10 -12.25 53.86 1.47
N PHE A 11 -12.18 53.28 0.26
CA PHE A 11 -11.76 51.91 0.04
C PHE A 11 -10.27 51.81 0.34
N LEU A 12 -9.94 51.34 1.56
CA LEU A 12 -8.60 50.89 1.89
C LEU A 12 -8.30 49.62 1.08
N LEU A 13 -7.66 49.79 -0.08
CA LEU A 13 -6.98 48.72 -0.79
C LEU A 13 -5.84 48.21 0.12
N PHE A 14 -6.11 47.19 0.89
CA PHE A 14 -5.07 46.34 1.44
C PHE A 14 -4.43 45.61 0.25
N PRO A 15 -3.16 45.86 -0.10
CA PRO A 15 -2.47 44.99 -0.97
C PRO A 15 -2.40 43.64 -0.25
N ALA A 16 -3.17 42.66 -0.72
CA ALA A 16 -2.93 41.26 -0.41
C ALA A 16 -1.48 40.98 -0.80
N LEU A 17 -0.60 40.98 0.19
CA LEU A 17 0.75 40.45 0.04
C LEU A 17 0.56 38.97 -0.30
N PHE A 18 0.43 38.68 -1.61
CA PHE A 18 0.69 37.35 -2.11
C PHE A 18 2.13 37.06 -1.68
N LEU A 19 2.30 36.23 -0.64
CA LEU A 19 3.53 35.51 -0.42
C LEU A 19 3.72 34.64 -1.68
N SER A 20 4.24 35.22 -2.76
CA SER A 20 4.69 34.46 -3.89
C SER A 20 5.80 33.57 -3.35
N ALA A 21 5.62 32.27 -3.44
CA ALA A 21 6.65 31.30 -3.18
C ALA A 21 7.88 31.73 -4.02
N GLN A 22 8.95 32.13 -3.32
CA GLN A 22 10.08 32.77 -3.96
C GLN A 22 10.93 31.70 -4.63
N THR A 23 10.94 31.70 -5.96
CA THR A 23 11.87 30.84 -6.73
C THR A 23 13.26 31.38 -6.50
N GLU A 24 14.17 30.53 -6.08
CA GLU A 24 15.56 30.82 -5.84
C GLU A 24 16.43 30.05 -6.83
N SER A 25 17.44 30.74 -7.39
CA SER A 25 18.49 30.12 -8.23
C SER A 25 19.80 30.22 -7.49
N PHE A 26 20.47 29.11 -7.28
CA PHE A 26 21.72 29.08 -6.54
C PHE A 26 22.55 27.84 -6.88
N ARG A 27 23.83 27.92 -6.52
CA ARG A 27 24.78 26.80 -6.60
C ARG A 27 24.97 26.19 -5.22
N THR A 28 24.97 24.86 -5.15
CA THR A 28 25.22 24.12 -3.91
C THR A 28 25.98 22.83 -4.21
N VAL A 29 26.57 22.24 -3.16
CA VAL A 29 27.13 20.90 -3.22
C VAL A 29 26.05 19.94 -2.73
N VAL A 30 25.78 18.90 -3.52
CA VAL A 30 24.85 17.82 -3.14
C VAL A 30 25.66 16.63 -2.64
N ASP A 31 25.59 16.35 -1.34
CA ASP A 31 26.35 15.28 -0.68
C ASP A 31 25.72 13.91 -0.91
N GLY A 32 24.44 13.85 -1.23
CA GLY A 32 23.77 12.59 -1.48
C GLY A 32 22.34 12.71 -1.94
N VAL A 33 21.80 11.55 -2.36
CA VAL A 33 20.41 11.38 -2.76
C VAL A 33 19.80 10.26 -1.94
N LEU A 34 18.72 10.54 -1.23
CA LEU A 34 17.96 9.58 -0.45
C LEU A 34 16.67 9.23 -1.19
N SER A 35 16.26 7.97 -1.14
CA SER A 35 15.03 7.49 -1.77
C SER A 35 14.09 6.91 -0.72
N ILE A 36 12.87 7.42 -0.70
CA ILE A 36 11.80 6.94 0.17
C ILE A 36 11.10 5.78 -0.52
N SER A 37 11.04 4.62 0.16
CA SER A 37 10.34 3.42 -0.29
C SER A 37 9.51 2.83 0.85
N THR A 38 8.35 2.26 0.55
CA THR A 38 7.53 1.52 1.52
C THR A 38 8.13 0.18 1.91
N GLU A 39 9.04 -0.36 1.10
CA GLU A 39 9.77 -1.60 1.39
C GLU A 39 10.87 -1.40 2.44
N ASN A 40 11.46 -0.19 2.49
CA ASN A 40 12.49 0.16 3.47
C ASN A 40 11.96 1.18 4.49
N THR A 41 11.23 0.71 5.48
CA THR A 41 10.69 1.55 6.57
C THR A 41 11.77 2.06 7.53
N GLN A 42 12.94 1.44 7.57
CA GLN A 42 14.09 1.93 8.36
C GLN A 42 14.72 3.16 7.72
N GLY A 43 14.46 3.37 6.42
CA GLY A 43 14.97 4.50 5.68
C GLY A 43 16.42 4.34 5.21
N SER A 44 16.95 5.42 4.66
CA SER A 44 18.33 5.54 4.20
C SER A 44 18.99 6.79 4.78
N SER A 45 20.29 6.77 4.93
CA SER A 45 21.05 7.83 5.57
C SER A 45 22.20 8.30 4.70
N VAL A 46 22.55 9.57 4.87
CA VAL A 46 23.73 10.19 4.25
C VAL A 46 24.32 11.22 5.19
N ASN A 47 25.63 11.44 5.13
CA ASN A 47 26.25 12.54 5.82
C ASN A 47 26.13 13.83 5.00
N ILE A 48 25.76 14.91 5.67
CA ILE A 48 25.63 16.25 5.08
C ILE A 48 26.57 17.22 5.77
N GLY A 49 27.35 17.97 4.98
CA GLY A 49 28.19 19.05 5.45
C GLY A 49 27.43 20.37 5.63
N ILE A 50 28.08 21.32 6.28
CA ILE A 50 27.58 22.70 6.38
C ILE A 50 27.63 23.35 5.00
N ASN A 51 26.60 24.14 4.67
CA ASN A 51 26.36 24.78 3.36
C ASN A 51 26.05 23.79 2.21
N ASN A 52 25.99 22.50 2.48
CA ASN A 52 25.66 21.46 1.53
C ASN A 52 24.18 21.06 1.56
N ALA A 53 23.81 20.22 0.63
CA ALA A 53 22.43 19.77 0.44
C ALA A 53 22.33 18.27 0.25
N VAL A 54 21.12 17.74 0.51
CA VAL A 54 20.72 16.35 0.21
C VAL A 54 19.40 16.39 -0.53
N ILE A 55 19.30 15.60 -1.59
CA ILE A 55 18.07 15.43 -2.37
C ILE A 55 17.31 14.24 -1.82
N VAL A 56 15.97 14.36 -1.68
CA VAL A 56 15.10 13.28 -1.22
C VAL A 56 14.02 13.03 -2.27
N ASN A 57 14.01 11.80 -2.81
CA ASN A 57 13.06 11.31 -3.80
C ASN A 57 12.01 10.39 -3.17
N ILE A 58 10.85 10.29 -3.81
CA ILE A 58 9.86 9.25 -3.50
C ILE A 58 9.93 8.18 -4.59
N ASN A 59 10.27 6.96 -4.19
CA ASN A 59 10.39 5.76 -5.04
C ASN A 59 9.31 4.73 -4.73
N THR A 60 8.09 5.17 -4.42
CA THR A 60 6.97 4.31 -4.08
C THR A 60 5.67 4.99 -4.50
N ASN A 61 4.54 4.26 -4.47
CA ASN A 61 3.24 4.86 -4.67
C ASN A 61 2.98 5.90 -3.54
N PRO A 62 2.86 7.20 -3.87
CA PRO A 62 2.70 8.24 -2.86
C PRO A 62 1.38 8.13 -2.07
N ARG A 63 0.40 7.36 -2.55
CA ARG A 63 -0.85 7.08 -1.82
C ARG A 63 -0.60 6.40 -0.49
N PHE A 64 0.47 5.61 -0.37
CA PHE A 64 0.82 4.93 0.88
C PHE A 64 1.55 5.81 1.88
N LEU A 65 1.84 7.07 1.53
CA LEU A 65 2.56 8.00 2.40
C LEU A 65 1.62 9.06 2.97
N ARG A 66 1.70 9.30 4.28
CA ARG A 66 1.20 10.51 4.93
C ARG A 66 2.24 11.61 4.93
N GLY A 67 3.51 11.23 4.97
CA GLY A 67 4.64 12.15 5.01
C GLY A 67 5.97 11.45 4.91
N ILE A 68 7.02 12.25 5.08
CA ILE A 68 8.41 11.80 5.18
C ILE A 68 8.95 12.28 6.52
N GLU A 69 9.62 11.40 7.25
CA GLU A 69 10.43 11.76 8.41
C GLU A 69 11.86 12.03 7.95
N LEU A 70 12.37 13.22 8.30
CA LEU A 70 13.78 13.59 8.18
C LEU A 70 14.37 13.69 9.58
N GLU A 71 15.25 12.76 9.94
CA GLU A 71 15.97 12.75 11.21
C GLU A 71 17.39 13.20 11.01
N ILE A 72 17.81 14.22 11.75
CA ILE A 72 19.18 14.71 11.78
C ILE A 72 19.82 14.24 13.09
N THR A 73 20.91 13.51 12.96
CA THR A 73 21.82 13.24 14.07
C THR A 73 23.00 14.18 13.99
N ALA A 74 23.10 15.08 14.97
CA ALA A 74 24.14 16.09 15.07
C ALA A 74 25.37 15.57 15.85
N PRO A 75 26.58 15.99 15.52
CA PRO A 75 27.76 15.70 16.33
C PRO A 75 27.68 16.40 17.70
N GLN A 76 28.35 15.85 18.73
CA GLN A 76 28.33 16.40 20.08
C GLN A 76 28.78 17.86 20.14
N SER A 77 29.76 18.25 19.30
CA SER A 77 30.27 19.63 19.19
C SER A 77 29.20 20.64 18.74
N TRP A 78 28.14 20.19 18.05
CA TRP A 78 27.03 21.05 17.63
C TRP A 78 26.40 21.84 18.79
N LEU A 79 26.32 21.26 19.99
CA LEU A 79 25.69 21.89 21.15
C LEU A 79 26.36 23.21 21.57
N GLN A 80 27.60 23.47 21.11
CA GLN A 80 28.35 24.70 21.40
C GLN A 80 28.02 25.86 20.43
N TYR A 81 27.33 25.60 19.31
CA TYR A 81 27.12 26.54 18.21
C TYR A 81 25.63 26.85 18.00
N GLN A 82 24.96 27.24 19.08
CA GLN A 82 23.53 27.59 19.02
C GLN A 82 23.27 28.72 18.03
N ASN A 83 22.13 28.61 17.29
CA ASN A 83 21.68 29.60 16.32
C ASN A 83 22.68 29.92 15.19
N SER A 84 23.63 29.03 14.90
CA SER A 84 24.63 29.23 13.83
C SER A 84 24.24 28.62 12.50
N LEU A 85 23.27 27.68 12.51
CA LEU A 85 22.74 27.03 11.31
C LEU A 85 21.23 27.23 11.20
N VAL A 86 20.79 27.28 9.94
CA VAL A 86 19.40 27.10 9.54
C VAL A 86 19.26 25.86 8.69
N MET A 87 18.13 25.19 8.83
CA MET A 87 17.70 24.21 7.84
C MET A 87 16.77 24.87 6.84
N MET A 88 16.89 24.48 5.59
CA MET A 88 16.03 24.90 4.50
C MET A 88 15.48 23.68 3.77
N ILE A 89 14.22 23.77 3.37
CA ILE A 89 13.58 22.75 2.51
C ILE A 89 13.11 23.45 1.24
N TYR A 90 13.45 22.85 0.12
CA TYR A 90 13.06 23.29 -1.21
C TYR A 90 12.30 22.19 -1.94
N ASN A 91 11.37 22.56 -2.78
CA ASN A 91 10.64 21.67 -3.69
C ASN A 91 10.66 22.20 -5.13
N ASN A 92 10.04 21.46 -6.06
CA ASN A 92 9.99 21.80 -7.48
C ASN A 92 11.40 22.10 -8.03
N LEU A 93 12.34 21.18 -7.81
CA LEU A 93 13.72 21.34 -8.20
C LEU A 93 13.87 21.24 -9.71
N SER A 94 14.53 22.24 -10.33
CA SER A 94 15.07 22.15 -11.68
C SER A 94 16.58 21.89 -11.57
N LEU A 95 17.00 20.65 -11.82
CA LEU A 95 18.38 20.18 -11.63
C LEU A 95 19.11 20.08 -12.95
N GLN A 96 20.38 20.56 -12.99
CA GLN A 96 21.31 20.29 -14.10
C GLN A 96 22.18 19.07 -13.81
N SER A 97 22.46 18.78 -12.53
CA SER A 97 23.19 17.62 -12.06
C SER A 97 22.61 17.12 -10.74
N ALA A 98 22.75 15.82 -10.42
CA ALA A 98 22.20 15.20 -9.23
C ALA A 98 23.15 15.12 -8.03
N LEU A 99 24.47 15.11 -8.26
CA LEU A 99 25.50 14.99 -7.21
C LEU A 99 26.63 15.98 -7.44
N GLY A 100 27.32 16.35 -6.37
CA GLY A 100 28.42 17.29 -6.38
C GLY A 100 27.97 18.74 -6.54
N VAL A 101 28.78 19.57 -7.20
CA VAL A 101 28.46 20.98 -7.44
C VAL A 101 27.35 21.08 -8.49
N THR A 102 26.22 21.62 -8.10
CA THR A 102 25.01 21.66 -8.91
C THR A 102 24.40 23.06 -8.91
N ASP A 103 24.07 23.57 -10.12
CA ASP A 103 23.25 24.76 -10.29
C ASP A 103 21.77 24.31 -10.35
N LEU A 104 20.92 24.96 -9.58
CA LEU A 104 19.51 24.60 -9.50
C LEU A 104 18.62 25.80 -9.26
N THR A 105 17.35 25.61 -9.63
CA THR A 105 16.29 26.54 -9.32
C THR A 105 15.24 25.77 -8.51
N ALA A 106 14.73 26.36 -7.44
CA ALA A 106 13.81 25.68 -6.53
C ALA A 106 12.92 26.67 -5.77
N TYR A 107 11.82 26.17 -5.22
CA TYR A 107 10.95 26.92 -4.31
C TYR A 107 11.31 26.60 -2.87
N ARG A 108 11.63 27.63 -2.06
CA ARG A 108 11.84 27.45 -0.63
C ARG A 108 10.51 27.34 0.11
N THR A 109 10.32 26.19 0.77
CA THR A 109 9.10 25.88 1.55
C THR A 109 9.30 25.96 3.05
N ALA A 110 10.55 25.86 3.53
CA ALA A 110 10.87 26.03 4.94
C ALA A 110 12.21 26.76 5.10
N PHE A 111 12.31 27.51 6.19
CA PHE A 111 13.51 28.20 6.68
C PHE A 111 13.40 28.28 8.19
N GLU A 112 14.13 27.41 8.90
CA GLU A 112 14.04 27.30 10.36
C GLU A 112 15.43 27.24 10.99
N PRO A 113 15.66 27.92 12.13
CA PRO A 113 16.86 27.71 12.92
C PRO A 113 17.02 26.25 13.30
N LEU A 114 18.23 25.70 13.15
CA LEU A 114 18.50 24.33 13.57
C LEU A 114 18.55 24.25 15.11
N PRO A 115 17.68 23.46 15.76
CA PRO A 115 17.66 23.35 17.22
C PRO A 115 18.98 22.80 17.78
N SER A 116 19.44 23.30 18.93
CA SER A 116 20.62 22.81 19.64
C SER A 116 20.33 21.49 20.36
N ARG A 117 20.17 20.45 19.58
CA ARG A 117 19.89 19.05 20.02
C ARG A 117 20.73 18.09 19.21
N LEU A 118 21.04 16.92 19.78
CA LEU A 118 21.75 15.88 19.06
C LEU A 118 20.86 15.11 18.09
N ARG A 119 19.57 15.05 18.37
CA ARG A 119 18.56 14.43 17.53
C ARG A 119 17.47 15.42 17.20
N ILE A 120 17.26 15.69 15.93
CA ILE A 120 16.27 16.65 15.42
C ILE A 120 15.41 15.94 14.40
N VAL A 121 14.08 16.01 14.55
CA VAL A 121 13.14 15.29 13.68
C VAL A 121 12.18 16.27 13.05
N TYR A 122 12.12 16.20 11.70
CA TYR A 122 11.16 16.94 10.89
C TYR A 122 10.21 15.98 10.19
N HIS A 123 8.92 16.27 10.20
CA HIS A 123 7.92 15.57 9.42
C HIS A 123 7.46 16.46 8.27
N ILE A 124 7.60 15.99 7.05
CA ILE A 124 7.20 16.67 5.83
C ILE A 124 5.91 16.04 5.31
N PRO A 125 4.76 16.73 5.38
CA PRO A 125 3.50 16.20 4.90
C PRO A 125 3.47 16.08 3.38
N VAL A 126 2.90 14.97 2.84
CA VAL A 126 2.76 14.75 1.38
C VAL A 126 1.30 14.67 0.91
N ARG A 127 0.35 14.62 1.85
CA ARG A 127 -1.09 14.62 1.57
C ARG A 127 -1.86 15.48 2.58
N SER A 128 -3.02 16.01 2.19
CA SER A 128 -3.79 16.97 3.00
C SER A 128 -4.35 16.39 4.30
N ASP A 129 -4.65 15.08 4.30
CA ASP A 129 -5.19 14.32 5.44
C ASP A 129 -4.09 13.64 6.27
N HIS A 130 -2.85 14.15 6.22
CA HIS A 130 -1.67 13.54 6.83
C HIS A 130 -1.75 13.33 8.35
N GLY A 131 -2.49 14.16 9.09
CA GLY A 131 -2.62 14.08 10.54
C GLY A 131 -1.33 14.35 11.35
N LEU A 132 -0.22 14.75 10.70
CA LEU A 132 1.06 15.06 11.34
C LEU A 132 0.96 16.39 12.09
N ARG A 133 1.57 16.46 13.29
CA ARG A 133 1.55 17.65 14.13
C ARG A 133 2.91 17.89 14.75
N THR A 134 3.25 19.15 14.97
CA THR A 134 4.41 19.54 15.75
C THR A 134 4.20 19.15 17.22
N THR A 135 5.25 18.58 17.81
CA THR A 135 5.33 18.19 19.22
C THR A 135 6.62 18.74 19.84
N THR A 136 6.92 18.39 21.07
CA THR A 136 8.19 18.78 21.73
C THR A 136 9.43 18.18 21.06
N SER A 137 9.30 17.05 20.36
CA SER A 137 10.40 16.31 19.73
C SER A 137 10.37 16.29 18.19
N ILE A 138 9.24 16.69 17.60
CA ILE A 138 9.00 16.64 16.15
C ILE A 138 8.52 18.02 15.70
N THR A 139 9.09 18.52 14.62
CA THR A 139 8.64 19.76 13.96
C THR A 139 8.04 19.44 12.59
N VAL A 140 6.92 20.08 12.27
CA VAL A 140 6.32 20.07 10.92
C VAL A 140 6.60 21.45 10.30
N PRO A 141 7.72 21.61 9.56
CA PRO A 141 8.20 22.92 9.15
C PRO A 141 7.56 23.45 7.86
N THR A 142 6.85 22.58 7.13
CA THR A 142 6.23 22.90 5.83
C THR A 142 4.73 22.67 5.86
N GLY A 143 4.02 23.31 4.93
CA GLY A 143 2.71 22.83 4.49
C GLY A 143 2.85 21.51 3.71
N VAL A 144 1.76 21.05 3.11
CA VAL A 144 1.76 19.84 2.27
C VAL A 144 2.59 20.05 1.02
N ILE A 145 3.58 19.20 0.81
CA ILE A 145 4.33 19.11 -0.44
C ILE A 145 3.75 17.96 -1.26
N GLN A 146 2.96 18.29 -2.28
CA GLN A 146 2.36 17.30 -3.15
C GLN A 146 3.42 16.42 -3.84
N PRO A 147 3.14 15.16 -4.19
CA PRO A 147 4.09 14.27 -4.85
C PRO A 147 4.73 14.86 -6.14
N ALA A 148 3.97 15.65 -6.88
CA ALA A 148 4.50 16.37 -8.06
C ALA A 148 5.56 17.42 -7.73
N GLY A 149 5.68 17.85 -6.48
CA GLY A 149 6.71 18.78 -6.00
C GLY A 149 8.04 18.09 -5.65
N PHE A 150 8.10 16.76 -5.71
CA PHE A 150 9.34 16.01 -5.49
C PHE A 150 10.18 15.93 -6.78
N PRO A 151 11.51 15.75 -6.66
CA PRO A 151 12.30 15.65 -5.43
C PRO A 151 12.25 16.92 -4.57
N ILE A 152 12.44 16.75 -3.25
CA ILE A 152 12.74 17.86 -2.36
C ILE A 152 14.22 17.91 -2.07
N MET A 153 14.72 19.09 -1.67
CA MET A 153 16.09 19.27 -1.22
C MET A 153 16.11 19.79 0.20
N PHE A 154 16.84 19.10 1.05
CA PHE A 154 17.19 19.52 2.40
C PHE A 154 18.59 20.16 2.37
N ARG A 155 18.75 21.33 2.99
CA ARG A 155 20.02 22.06 3.04
C ARG A 155 20.28 22.55 4.47
N LEU A 156 21.53 22.44 4.92
CA LEU A 156 22.04 23.12 6.10
C LEU A 156 22.84 24.34 5.65
N MET A 157 22.54 25.51 6.23
CA MET A 157 23.22 26.74 5.85
C MET A 157 23.71 27.49 7.09
N GLN A 158 24.97 27.89 7.06
CA GLN A 158 25.55 28.76 8.08
C GLN A 158 25.02 30.20 7.96
N ILE A 159 24.62 30.77 9.09
CA ILE A 159 24.10 32.14 9.17
C ILE A 159 24.98 33.05 10.06
N THR A 160 25.88 32.50 10.85
CA THR A 160 26.80 33.23 11.72
C THR A 160 28.19 33.25 11.12
N LYS A 161 28.81 34.41 11.06
CA LYS A 161 30.19 34.59 10.55
C LYS A 161 31.23 34.47 11.66
N GLY A 162 32.48 34.16 11.29
CA GLY A 162 33.61 34.14 12.21
C GLY A 162 33.66 32.93 13.17
N LEU A 163 33.03 31.84 12.75
CA LEU A 163 33.15 30.57 13.46
C LEU A 163 34.51 29.88 13.14
N PRO A 164 35.02 29.04 14.06
CA PRO A 164 36.25 28.27 13.85
C PRO A 164 36.17 27.33 12.65
N ASP A 165 37.30 26.99 12.04
CA ASP A 165 37.37 26.01 10.93
C ASP A 165 36.79 24.66 11.32
N ALA A 166 36.93 24.24 12.59
CA ALA A 166 36.31 23.01 13.12
C ALA A 166 34.79 22.99 12.99
N PHE A 167 34.13 24.14 12.95
CA PHE A 167 32.70 24.25 12.70
C PHE A 167 32.38 23.92 11.22
N GLU A 168 33.13 24.47 10.28
CA GLU A 168 32.91 24.25 8.83
C GLU A 168 33.13 22.78 8.42
N GLN A 169 33.94 22.05 9.20
CA GLN A 169 34.21 20.62 8.97
C GLN A 169 33.20 19.70 9.62
N MET A 170 32.18 20.24 10.35
CA MET A 170 31.14 19.41 10.95
C MET A 170 30.31 18.71 9.90
N THR A 171 30.01 17.45 10.19
CA THR A 171 29.06 16.65 9.42
C THR A 171 27.91 16.21 10.30
N PHE A 172 26.71 16.22 9.71
CA PHE A 172 25.47 15.74 10.30
C PHE A 172 25.04 14.50 9.56
N ASN A 173 24.44 13.53 10.25
CA ASN A 173 23.84 12.40 9.55
C ASN A 173 22.34 12.69 9.35
N LEU A 174 21.89 12.70 8.09
CA LEU A 174 20.50 12.85 7.70
C LEU A 174 19.94 11.49 7.32
N THR A 175 18.88 11.05 8.00
CA THR A 175 18.12 9.84 7.69
C THR A 175 16.73 10.23 7.21
N ALA A 176 16.29 9.64 6.11
CA ALA A 176 14.94 9.84 5.57
C ALA A 176 14.15 8.53 5.62
N ARG A 177 12.92 8.58 6.20
CA ARG A 177 12.02 7.43 6.36
C ARG A 177 10.62 7.74 5.84
N PRO A 178 9.87 6.74 5.34
CA PRO A 178 8.45 6.91 5.03
C PRO A 178 7.62 6.99 6.31
N ILE A 179 6.66 7.91 6.35
CA ILE A 179 5.54 7.89 7.30
C ILE A 179 4.35 7.30 6.55
N LEU A 180 4.07 6.02 6.79
CA LEU A 180 3.04 5.29 6.07
C LEU A 180 1.62 5.75 6.44
N SER A 181 0.72 5.69 5.48
CA SER A 181 -0.73 5.71 5.73
C SER A 181 -1.18 4.38 6.34
N ASP A 182 -2.43 4.29 6.75
CA ASP A 182 -3.08 3.06 7.17
C ASP A 182 -3.69 2.28 5.99
N GLU A 183 -3.13 2.48 4.78
CA GLU A 183 -3.60 1.90 3.54
C GLU A 183 -2.54 1.01 2.89
N GLY A 184 -3.02 0.01 2.17
CA GLY A 184 -2.30 -0.78 1.20
C GLY A 184 -3.14 -0.95 -0.05
N ALA A 185 -2.79 -1.88 -0.93
CA ALA A 185 -3.56 -2.19 -2.12
C ALA A 185 -3.67 -3.69 -2.35
N VAL A 186 -4.70 -4.08 -3.10
CA VAL A 186 -4.82 -5.40 -3.68
C VAL A 186 -4.88 -5.29 -5.21
N LYS A 187 -4.14 -6.14 -5.89
CA LYS A 187 -4.20 -6.33 -7.34
C LYS A 187 -4.81 -7.69 -7.61
N LEU A 188 -5.88 -7.72 -8.40
CA LEU A 188 -6.59 -8.93 -8.75
C LEU A 188 -6.12 -9.44 -10.10
N THR A 189 -5.78 -10.74 -10.20
CA THR A 189 -5.33 -11.38 -11.44
C THR A 189 -6.19 -12.61 -11.72
N PRO A 190 -7.23 -12.51 -12.60
CA PRO A 190 -8.08 -13.63 -12.91
C PRO A 190 -7.38 -14.67 -13.79
N ARG A 191 -7.51 -15.95 -13.42
CA ARG A 191 -7.13 -17.11 -14.22
C ARG A 191 -8.38 -17.84 -14.66
N TYR A 192 -8.53 -17.99 -15.96
CA TYR A 192 -9.71 -18.59 -16.58
C TYR A 192 -9.48 -20.04 -16.94
N PRO A 193 -10.48 -20.93 -16.76
CA PRO A 193 -10.46 -22.23 -17.37
C PRO A 193 -10.39 -22.10 -18.90
N PRO A 194 -9.62 -22.96 -19.60
CA PRO A 194 -9.40 -22.83 -21.05
C PRO A 194 -10.69 -22.75 -21.89
N GLN A 195 -11.74 -23.42 -21.44
CA GLN A 195 -13.03 -23.56 -22.14
C GLN A 195 -14.03 -22.43 -21.82
N LEU A 196 -13.79 -21.64 -20.74
CA LEU A 196 -14.72 -20.66 -20.22
C LEU A 196 -14.09 -19.26 -20.13
N ARG A 197 -13.27 -18.88 -21.10
CA ARG A 197 -12.63 -17.57 -21.12
C ARG A 197 -13.66 -16.46 -21.35
N ASN A 198 -13.45 -15.32 -20.67
CA ASN A 198 -14.22 -14.08 -20.87
C ASN A 198 -15.73 -14.18 -20.55
N ARG A 199 -16.12 -15.10 -19.66
CA ARG A 199 -17.47 -15.10 -19.13
C ARG A 199 -17.60 -14.08 -18.00
N PRO A 200 -18.81 -13.51 -17.79
CA PRO A 200 -19.02 -12.49 -16.77
C PRO A 200 -18.91 -13.05 -15.35
N PHE A 201 -18.32 -12.26 -14.48
CA PHE A 201 -18.31 -12.48 -13.03
C PHE A 201 -18.26 -11.15 -12.30
N ILE A 202 -18.70 -11.15 -11.05
CA ILE A 202 -18.71 -10.00 -10.16
C ILE A 202 -17.75 -10.28 -9.02
N VAL A 203 -16.89 -9.32 -8.70
CA VAL A 203 -16.03 -9.35 -7.54
C VAL A 203 -16.55 -8.36 -6.51
N LEU A 204 -16.72 -8.82 -5.27
CA LEU A 204 -16.99 -7.97 -4.13
C LEU A 204 -15.81 -8.04 -3.14
N ILE A 205 -15.47 -6.89 -2.57
CA ILE A 205 -14.57 -6.79 -1.42
C ILE A 205 -15.33 -6.08 -0.31
N ASN A 206 -15.49 -6.73 0.85
CA ASN A 206 -16.28 -6.23 1.98
C ASN A 206 -17.67 -5.76 1.52
N ASP A 207 -18.37 -6.60 0.77
CA ASP A 207 -19.71 -6.37 0.20
C ASP A 207 -19.80 -5.22 -0.83
N THR A 208 -18.68 -4.61 -1.19
CA THR A 208 -18.62 -3.55 -2.21
C THR A 208 -18.22 -4.13 -3.56
N VAL A 209 -19.01 -3.87 -4.60
CA VAL A 209 -18.72 -4.32 -5.97
C VAL A 209 -17.51 -3.59 -6.53
N ILE A 210 -16.56 -4.35 -7.06
CA ILE A 210 -15.37 -3.84 -7.73
C ILE A 210 -15.64 -3.70 -9.21
N ASN A 211 -15.76 -2.47 -9.68
CA ASN A 211 -16.08 -2.18 -11.08
C ASN A 211 -14.91 -2.38 -12.04
N ASN A 212 -13.68 -2.18 -11.57
CA ASN A 212 -12.48 -2.35 -12.40
C ASN A 212 -11.46 -3.22 -11.66
N ILE A 213 -11.36 -4.48 -12.06
CA ILE A 213 -10.45 -5.47 -11.46
C ILE A 213 -9.00 -5.34 -11.97
N ASN A 214 -8.77 -4.54 -13.03
CA ASN A 214 -7.44 -4.35 -13.60
C ASN A 214 -6.62 -3.26 -12.89
N GLU A 215 -7.27 -2.46 -12.06
CA GLU A 215 -6.62 -1.42 -11.26
C GLU A 215 -6.28 -1.93 -9.86
N GLU A 216 -5.30 -1.29 -9.23
CA GLU A 216 -5.01 -1.49 -7.82
C GLU A 216 -6.14 -0.93 -6.96
N ILE A 217 -6.71 -1.76 -6.11
CA ILE A 217 -7.80 -1.40 -5.20
C ILE A 217 -7.17 -1.02 -3.86
N ILE A 218 -7.30 0.26 -3.48
CA ILE A 218 -6.78 0.76 -2.20
C ILE A 218 -7.73 0.35 -1.08
N LEU A 219 -7.17 -0.25 -0.05
CA LEU A 219 -7.89 -0.73 1.13
C LEU A 219 -7.13 -0.32 2.39
N LYS A 220 -7.83 -0.23 3.51
CA LYS A 220 -7.19 -0.06 4.81
C LYS A 220 -6.38 -1.30 5.18
N GLU A 221 -5.40 -1.13 6.07
CA GLU A 221 -4.69 -2.26 6.69
C GLU A 221 -5.67 -3.17 7.44
N GLY A 222 -5.49 -4.48 7.31
CA GLY A 222 -6.28 -5.47 8.04
C GLY A 222 -6.83 -6.59 7.18
N GLU A 223 -7.76 -7.36 7.78
CA GLU A 223 -8.43 -8.47 7.11
C GLU A 223 -9.59 -7.97 6.26
N HIS A 224 -9.69 -8.50 5.04
CA HIS A 224 -10.73 -8.21 4.07
C HIS A 224 -11.36 -9.50 3.56
N HIS A 225 -12.61 -9.40 3.14
CA HIS A 225 -13.38 -10.50 2.60
C HIS A 225 -13.61 -10.30 1.11
N LEU A 226 -13.21 -11.28 0.29
CA LEU A 226 -13.41 -11.29 -1.15
C LEU A 226 -14.46 -12.33 -1.50
N VAL A 227 -15.41 -11.97 -2.34
CA VAL A 227 -16.44 -12.86 -2.89
C VAL A 227 -16.45 -12.74 -4.41
N ILE A 228 -16.49 -13.89 -5.09
CA ILE A 228 -16.69 -13.99 -6.54
C ILE A 228 -18.06 -14.60 -6.78
N LEU A 229 -18.90 -13.91 -7.55
CA LEU A 229 -20.23 -14.37 -7.96
C LEU A 229 -20.29 -14.48 -9.47
N SER A 230 -20.78 -15.62 -9.96
CA SER A 230 -20.97 -15.84 -11.41
C SER A 230 -21.96 -16.97 -11.66
N ASP A 231 -22.65 -16.88 -12.80
CA ASP A 231 -23.45 -17.97 -13.34
C ASP A 231 -22.58 -18.96 -14.16
N ASP A 232 -21.43 -18.50 -14.65
CA ASP A 232 -20.53 -19.24 -15.53
C ASP A 232 -19.30 -19.81 -14.79
N TYR A 233 -19.02 -19.38 -13.57
CA TYR A 233 -17.93 -19.91 -12.74
C TYR A 233 -18.46 -20.34 -11.38
N ARG A 234 -17.66 -21.15 -10.68
CA ARG A 234 -17.95 -21.52 -9.30
C ARG A 234 -17.80 -20.29 -8.40
N ASN A 235 -18.82 -20.00 -7.61
CA ASN A 235 -18.74 -18.94 -6.59
C ASN A 235 -17.66 -19.27 -5.57
N GLU A 236 -16.86 -18.26 -5.21
CA GLU A 236 -15.77 -18.38 -4.25
C GLU A 236 -15.92 -17.30 -3.17
N SER A 237 -15.50 -17.64 -1.96
CA SER A 237 -15.41 -16.69 -0.85
C SER A 237 -14.13 -16.98 -0.07
N ARG A 238 -13.31 -15.97 0.13
CA ARG A 238 -12.07 -16.09 0.90
C ARG A 238 -11.71 -14.80 1.62
N ARG A 239 -10.84 -14.92 2.63
CA ARG A 239 -10.27 -13.79 3.35
C ARG A 239 -8.84 -13.55 2.90
N PHE A 240 -8.40 -12.29 2.98
CA PHE A 240 -7.03 -11.90 2.69
C PHE A 240 -6.64 -10.72 3.60
N ILE A 241 -5.33 -10.50 3.76
CA ILE A 241 -4.79 -9.45 4.62
C ILE A 241 -4.12 -8.40 3.73
N VAL A 242 -4.40 -7.13 3.99
CA VAL A 242 -3.72 -5.98 3.41
C VAL A 242 -2.76 -5.40 4.44
N GLU A 243 -1.51 -5.25 4.05
CA GLU A 243 -0.46 -4.62 4.85
C GLU A 243 -0.23 -3.18 4.40
N ARG A 244 0.15 -2.31 5.33
CA ARG A 244 0.48 -0.91 5.05
C ARG A 244 1.56 -0.78 3.98
N GLY A 245 1.32 0.12 3.02
CA GLY A 245 2.30 0.47 2.01
C GLY A 245 2.64 -0.65 1.03
N ARG A 246 1.89 -1.74 1.03
CA ARG A 246 2.13 -2.90 0.17
C ARG A 246 0.99 -3.16 -0.79
N VAL A 247 1.35 -3.72 -1.95
CA VAL A 247 0.39 -4.25 -2.92
C VAL A 247 0.38 -5.78 -2.78
N VAL A 248 -0.77 -6.34 -2.40
CA VAL A 248 -0.99 -7.78 -2.32
C VAL A 248 -1.55 -8.25 -3.67
N GLU A 249 -0.90 -9.20 -4.32
CA GLU A 249 -1.44 -9.82 -5.53
C GLU A 249 -2.29 -11.03 -5.19
N LEU A 250 -3.58 -11.01 -5.61
CA LEU A 250 -4.51 -12.10 -5.43
C LEU A 250 -4.87 -12.71 -6.78
N ILE A 251 -4.51 -13.98 -6.93
CA ILE A 251 -4.91 -14.78 -8.08
C ILE A 251 -6.33 -15.28 -7.86
N LEU A 252 -7.23 -14.96 -8.79
CA LEU A 252 -8.60 -15.44 -8.82
C LEU A 252 -8.69 -16.64 -9.74
N ASP A 253 -8.55 -17.86 -9.19
CA ASP A 253 -8.65 -19.11 -9.97
C ASP A 253 -10.13 -19.42 -10.22
N LEU A 254 -10.65 -18.91 -11.34
CA LEU A 254 -12.02 -19.13 -11.76
C LEU A 254 -12.21 -20.58 -12.18
N GLN A 255 -13.05 -21.31 -11.47
CA GLN A 255 -13.27 -22.75 -11.71
C GLN A 255 -14.55 -23.00 -12.50
N ASP A 256 -14.56 -24.12 -13.25
CA ASP A 256 -15.75 -24.60 -13.93
C ASP A 256 -16.88 -24.86 -12.91
N PRO A 257 -18.09 -24.36 -13.14
CA PRO A 257 -19.22 -24.56 -12.26
C PRO A 257 -19.82 -25.96 -12.34
N SER A 258 -19.33 -26.82 -13.23
CA SER A 258 -19.81 -28.20 -13.33
C SER A 258 -19.66 -28.94 -12.02
N PRO A 259 -20.70 -29.65 -11.56
CA PRO A 259 -20.63 -30.39 -10.32
C PRO A 259 -19.63 -31.55 -10.42
N VAL A 260 -19.08 -31.91 -9.27
CA VAL A 260 -18.07 -32.96 -9.16
C VAL A 260 -18.50 -33.97 -8.10
N ILE A 261 -18.35 -35.27 -8.41
CA ILE A 261 -18.58 -36.36 -7.47
C ILE A 261 -17.26 -37.09 -7.21
N ILE A 262 -16.96 -37.33 -5.93
CA ILE A 262 -15.83 -38.14 -5.47
C ILE A 262 -16.39 -39.38 -4.79
N PHE A 263 -16.01 -40.58 -5.25
CA PHE A 263 -16.45 -41.83 -4.69
C PHE A 263 -15.37 -42.45 -3.80
N GLU A 264 -15.79 -42.88 -2.59
CA GLU A 264 -14.92 -43.56 -1.65
C GLU A 264 -15.62 -44.82 -1.14
N GLY A 265 -14.88 -45.91 -1.01
CA GLY A 265 -15.41 -47.17 -0.51
C GLY A 265 -14.34 -48.24 -0.31
N PRO A 266 -14.70 -49.39 0.29
CA PRO A 266 -13.81 -50.53 0.43
C PRO A 266 -13.25 -51.01 -0.94
N GLN A 267 -12.02 -51.52 -0.97
CA GLN A 267 -11.33 -51.95 -2.22
C GLN A 267 -12.11 -52.98 -3.03
N ASN A 268 -12.94 -53.79 -2.42
CA ASN A 268 -13.75 -54.83 -3.05
C ASN A 268 -15.15 -54.38 -3.47
N SER A 269 -15.46 -53.07 -3.36
CA SER A 269 -16.73 -52.54 -3.80
C SER A 269 -16.72 -52.13 -5.26
N ARG A 270 -17.87 -52.31 -5.93
CA ARG A 270 -18.13 -51.78 -7.26
C ARG A 270 -19.12 -50.65 -7.15
N VAL A 271 -18.89 -49.54 -7.85
CA VAL A 271 -19.77 -48.37 -7.85
C VAL A 271 -20.31 -48.17 -9.25
N PHE A 272 -21.59 -47.84 -9.32
CA PHE A 272 -22.28 -47.46 -10.55
C PHE A 272 -22.98 -46.13 -10.37
N LEU A 273 -22.91 -45.30 -11.41
CA LEU A 273 -23.65 -44.05 -11.52
C LEU A 273 -24.60 -44.17 -12.72
N ASN A 274 -25.93 -44.16 -12.49
CA ASN A 274 -26.94 -44.43 -13.51
C ASN A 274 -26.61 -45.69 -14.33
N ASN A 275 -26.33 -46.78 -13.63
CA ASN A 275 -25.92 -48.10 -14.18
C ASN A 275 -24.54 -48.16 -14.89
N ASN A 276 -23.84 -47.02 -15.06
CA ASN A 276 -22.48 -47.00 -15.61
C ASN A 276 -21.44 -47.30 -14.52
N PRO A 277 -20.54 -48.26 -14.73
CA PRO A 277 -19.52 -48.56 -13.73
C PRO A 277 -18.52 -47.43 -13.57
N ILE A 278 -18.20 -47.08 -12.32
CA ILE A 278 -17.26 -46.03 -11.92
C ILE A 278 -16.06 -46.68 -11.24
N GLN A 279 -14.84 -46.24 -11.59
CA GLN A 279 -13.63 -46.67 -10.89
C GLN A 279 -13.48 -45.93 -9.56
N LEU A 280 -13.19 -46.66 -8.49
CA LEU A 280 -12.93 -46.09 -7.16
C LEU A 280 -11.50 -45.56 -7.04
N THR A 281 -11.18 -44.48 -7.76
CA THR A 281 -9.84 -43.88 -7.78
C THR A 281 -9.69 -42.73 -6.79
N ARG A 282 -10.75 -42.30 -6.13
CA ARG A 282 -10.87 -41.07 -5.37
C ARG A 282 -10.63 -39.78 -6.19
N GLU A 283 -10.52 -39.91 -7.49
CA GLU A 283 -10.43 -38.76 -8.38
C GLU A 283 -11.81 -38.11 -8.58
N PRO A 284 -11.88 -36.79 -8.68
CA PRO A 284 -13.13 -36.10 -8.94
C PRO A 284 -13.66 -36.40 -10.35
N ILE A 285 -14.94 -36.77 -10.44
CA ILE A 285 -15.67 -37.02 -11.69
C ILE A 285 -16.63 -35.85 -11.94
N THR A 286 -16.42 -35.14 -13.06
CA THR A 286 -17.35 -34.04 -13.47
C THR A 286 -18.61 -34.68 -14.08
N VAL A 287 -19.77 -34.17 -13.67
CA VAL A 287 -21.10 -34.59 -14.10
C VAL A 287 -21.99 -33.41 -14.43
N GLU A 288 -23.04 -33.60 -15.17
CA GLU A 288 -24.07 -32.59 -15.38
C GLU A 288 -24.97 -32.43 -14.15
N PRO A 289 -25.58 -31.26 -13.90
CA PRO A 289 -26.61 -31.12 -12.87
C PRO A 289 -27.81 -32.02 -13.16
N GLY A 290 -28.32 -32.70 -12.12
CA GLY A 290 -29.44 -33.63 -12.30
C GLY A 290 -29.56 -34.64 -11.17
N SER A 291 -30.44 -35.60 -11.34
CA SER A 291 -30.65 -36.69 -10.40
C SER A 291 -29.94 -37.95 -10.90
N TYR A 292 -29.14 -38.53 -10.03
CA TYR A 292 -28.34 -39.70 -10.29
C TYR A 292 -28.68 -40.83 -9.34
N GLU A 293 -28.79 -42.07 -9.88
CA GLU A 293 -28.81 -43.28 -9.05
C GLU A 293 -27.35 -43.69 -8.78
N VAL A 294 -26.99 -43.75 -7.51
CA VAL A 294 -25.70 -44.29 -7.05
C VAL A 294 -25.94 -45.67 -6.48
N ARG A 295 -25.24 -46.65 -7.03
CA ARG A 295 -25.31 -48.06 -6.60
C ARG A 295 -23.92 -48.56 -6.21
N PHE A 296 -23.81 -49.00 -4.95
CA PHE A 296 -22.65 -49.73 -4.43
C PHE A 296 -22.96 -51.22 -4.36
N GLN A 297 -22.00 -52.04 -4.79
CA GLN A 297 -22.11 -53.49 -4.66
C GLN A 297 -20.84 -54.02 -3.97
N ILE A 298 -21.04 -54.83 -2.92
CA ILE A 298 -20.00 -55.56 -2.18
C ILE A 298 -20.44 -57.00 -2.06
N GLY A 299 -19.75 -57.94 -2.78
CA GLY A 299 -20.22 -59.30 -2.88
C GLY A 299 -21.65 -59.36 -3.40
N ASP A 300 -22.57 -60.01 -2.63
CA ASP A 300 -23.97 -60.15 -3.00
C ASP A 300 -24.86 -58.99 -2.48
N TYR A 301 -24.26 -58.03 -1.74
CA TYR A 301 -25.01 -56.90 -1.19
C TYR A 301 -24.97 -55.71 -2.15
N THR A 302 -26.16 -55.12 -2.33
CA THR A 302 -26.34 -53.95 -3.17
C THR A 302 -27.02 -52.82 -2.38
N ILE A 303 -26.44 -51.61 -2.40
CA ILE A 303 -27.02 -50.42 -1.79
C ILE A 303 -27.29 -49.40 -2.88
N ILE A 304 -28.50 -48.90 -2.99
CA ILE A 304 -28.93 -47.91 -3.98
C ILE A 304 -29.36 -46.65 -3.24
N ARG A 305 -28.89 -45.48 -3.73
CA ARG A 305 -29.30 -44.16 -3.24
C ARG A 305 -29.48 -43.19 -4.39
N GLN A 306 -30.40 -42.26 -4.25
CA GLN A 306 -30.55 -41.12 -5.17
C GLN A 306 -29.68 -39.96 -4.72
N LEU A 307 -28.98 -39.35 -5.65
CA LEU A 307 -28.15 -38.20 -5.45
C LEU A 307 -28.60 -37.05 -6.38
N ASN A 308 -29.10 -35.96 -5.78
CA ASN A 308 -29.44 -34.74 -6.52
C ASN A 308 -28.23 -33.84 -6.63
N VAL A 309 -27.74 -33.68 -7.85
CA VAL A 309 -26.51 -32.94 -8.15
C VAL A 309 -26.86 -31.54 -8.63
N GLN A 310 -26.34 -30.53 -7.96
CA GLN A 310 -26.54 -29.13 -8.27
C GLN A 310 -25.25 -28.49 -8.79
N ARG A 311 -25.38 -27.53 -9.69
CA ARG A 311 -24.26 -26.75 -10.25
C ARG A 311 -23.37 -26.14 -9.16
N GLY A 312 -22.06 -26.14 -9.37
CA GLY A 312 -21.07 -25.55 -8.46
C GLY A 312 -20.81 -26.32 -7.16
N LYS A 313 -21.36 -27.52 -7.00
CA LYS A 313 -21.20 -28.35 -5.80
C LYS A 313 -20.23 -29.52 -6.01
N THR A 314 -19.51 -29.84 -4.94
CA THR A 314 -18.73 -31.09 -4.84
C THR A 314 -19.43 -32.04 -3.91
N TYR A 315 -19.68 -33.26 -4.36
CA TYR A 315 -20.31 -34.31 -3.58
C TYR A 315 -19.28 -35.38 -3.26
N ARG A 316 -19.17 -35.76 -2.00
CA ARG A 316 -18.39 -36.92 -1.57
C ARG A 316 -19.37 -38.03 -1.20
N VAL A 317 -19.33 -39.10 -1.93
CA VAL A 317 -20.17 -40.27 -1.73
C VAL A 317 -19.30 -41.40 -1.18
N SER A 318 -19.46 -41.70 0.10
CA SER A 318 -18.68 -42.73 0.79
C SER A 318 -19.57 -43.90 1.24
N LEU A 319 -19.06 -45.13 1.08
CA LEU A 319 -19.63 -46.31 1.67
C LEU A 319 -18.74 -46.72 2.85
N ALA A 320 -19.30 -46.65 4.06
CA ALA A 320 -18.72 -47.22 5.28
C ALA A 320 -19.41 -48.53 5.60
N VAL A 321 -18.62 -49.55 5.91
CA VAL A 321 -19.13 -50.85 6.42
C VAL A 321 -18.68 -50.92 7.87
N ASP A 322 -19.62 -51.00 8.77
CA ASP A 322 -19.37 -51.17 10.21
C ASP A 322 -19.63 -52.61 10.64
N LEU A 323 -18.74 -53.16 11.47
CA LEU A 323 -18.86 -54.49 12.07
C LEU A 323 -19.05 -54.33 13.57
N THR A 324 -20.24 -54.71 14.04
CA THR A 324 -20.53 -54.76 15.49
C THR A 324 -20.45 -56.20 15.96
N ILE A 325 -19.61 -56.45 16.97
CA ILE A 325 -19.47 -57.77 17.62
C ILE A 325 -20.20 -57.69 18.96
N PHE A 326 -21.15 -58.55 19.18
CA PHE A 326 -21.81 -58.76 20.47
C PHE A 326 -21.29 -60.04 21.08
N GLU A 327 -20.88 -60.03 22.35
CA GLU A 327 -20.64 -61.22 23.15
C GLU A 327 -21.97 -61.60 23.80
N GLU A 328 -22.47 -62.79 23.49
CA GLU A 328 -23.62 -63.39 24.19
C GLU A 328 -23.08 -64.38 25.21
N ASP A 329 -23.52 -64.25 26.49
CA ASP A 329 -23.20 -65.12 27.63
C ASP A 329 -23.93 -66.48 27.55
#